data_db23a04f536b0f0ebf902e51dca5b4cf
#
_entry.id   db23a04f536b0f0ebf902e51dca5b4cf
#
_cell.length_a   1.000
_cell.length_b   1.000
_cell.length_c   1.000
_cell.angle_alpha   90.00
_cell.angle_beta   90.00
_cell.angle_gamma   90.00
#
_symmetry.space_group_name_H-M   'P 1'
#
loop_
_entity.id
_entity.type
_entity.pdbx_description
1 polymer ?
#
loop_
_entity_poly.entity_id
_entity_poly.type
_entity_poly.pdbx_seq_one_letter_code
_entity_poly.pdbx_strand_id
1 'polypeptide(L)'
;MARIKGGLNARRKHNKVLKLAKGYRGARSKQYRVAKQSVMRALTESYSGRKQRKRQFRRLWIARINAAARLNGLSYSKFMYGLKLANVDLNRKVLSEMAINDAEGFAKLASLAKSKVA
;
A
#
# COMPACT_ATOMS: atom_id res chain seq x y z
N MET A 1 -29.10 -0.61 50.58
CA MET A 1 -28.19 -1.02 49.47
C MET A 1 -27.48 0.18 48.90
N ALA A 2 -26.15 0.12 48.73
CA ALA A 2 -25.39 1.19 48.09
C ALA A 2 -25.72 1.28 46.59
N ARG A 3 -26.08 2.46 46.11
CA ARG A 3 -26.36 2.71 44.69
C ARG A 3 -25.07 3.00 43.93
N ILE A 4 -24.74 2.15 42.94
CA ILE A 4 -23.58 2.36 42.07
C ILE A 4 -24.02 3.24 40.89
N LYS A 5 -23.34 4.38 40.68
CA LYS A 5 -23.57 5.26 39.52
C LYS A 5 -22.65 4.85 38.35
N GLY A 6 -23.21 4.20 37.34
CA GLY A 6 -22.46 3.74 36.13
C GLY A 6 -22.12 4.81 35.10
N GLY A 7 -22.63 6.04 35.25
CA GLY A 7 -22.49 7.11 34.26
C GLY A 7 -21.07 7.52 33.91
N LEU A 8 -20.15 7.48 34.88
CA LEU A 8 -18.75 7.80 34.66
C LEU A 8 -18.08 6.83 33.66
N ASN A 9 -18.34 5.52 33.83
CA ASN A 9 -17.77 4.49 32.95
C ASN A 9 -18.35 4.57 31.53
N ALA A 10 -19.66 4.80 31.41
CA ALA A 10 -20.30 5.03 30.12
C ALA A 10 -19.69 6.24 29.41
N ARG A 11 -19.53 7.37 30.10
CA ARG A 11 -18.93 8.58 29.56
C ARG A 11 -17.49 8.38 29.09
N ARG A 12 -16.68 7.67 29.86
CA ARG A 12 -15.30 7.32 29.47
C ARG A 12 -15.26 6.49 28.19
N LYS A 13 -16.13 5.46 28.07
CA LYS A 13 -16.26 4.65 26.86
C LYS A 13 -16.71 5.47 25.65
N HIS A 14 -17.70 6.36 25.84
CA HIS A 14 -18.17 7.26 24.76
C HIS A 14 -17.07 8.22 24.30
N ASN A 15 -16.38 8.85 25.24
CA ASN A 15 -15.29 9.79 24.94
C ASN A 15 -14.14 9.11 24.17
N LYS A 16 -13.81 7.85 24.47
CA LYS A 16 -12.81 7.08 23.72
C LYS A 16 -13.18 6.96 22.25
N VAL A 17 -14.43 6.62 21.94
CA VAL A 17 -14.91 6.51 20.56
C VAL A 17 -14.97 7.86 19.87
N LEU A 18 -15.49 8.89 20.53
CA LEU A 18 -15.57 10.25 19.99
C LEU A 18 -14.18 10.85 19.73
N LYS A 19 -13.18 10.49 20.53
CA LYS A 19 -11.78 10.89 20.29
C LYS A 19 -11.23 10.31 18.99
N LEU A 20 -11.57 9.06 18.66
CA LEU A 20 -11.21 8.42 17.39
C LEU A 20 -12.00 8.99 16.20
N ALA A 21 -13.19 9.54 16.44
CA ALA A 21 -14.04 10.15 15.42
C ALA A 21 -13.75 11.63 15.16
N LYS A 22 -12.74 12.22 15.80
CA LYS A 22 -12.34 13.61 15.55
C LYS A 22 -12.01 13.82 14.06
N GLY A 23 -12.51 14.94 13.51
CA GLY A 23 -12.32 15.29 12.10
C GLY A 23 -13.38 14.70 11.16
N TYR A 24 -14.30 13.86 11.65
CA TYR A 24 -15.41 13.37 10.84
C TYR A 24 -16.47 14.47 10.65
N ARG A 25 -17.18 14.42 9.53
CA ARG A 25 -18.20 15.42 9.20
C ARG A 25 -19.50 15.21 9.97
N GLY A 26 -20.11 16.33 10.40
CA GLY A 26 -21.43 16.37 10.99
C GLY A 26 -21.56 15.55 12.28
N ALA A 27 -22.66 14.83 12.41
CA ALA A 27 -23.00 14.02 13.57
C ALA A 27 -22.01 12.87 13.84
N ARG A 28 -21.25 12.45 12.83
CA ARG A 28 -20.25 11.38 12.94
C ARG A 28 -19.12 11.72 13.91
N SER A 29 -18.82 13.00 14.15
CA SER A 29 -17.81 13.45 15.10
C SER A 29 -18.39 13.79 16.48
N LYS A 30 -19.71 13.96 16.60
CA LYS A 30 -20.35 14.52 17.81
C LYS A 30 -21.30 13.55 18.50
N GLN A 31 -22.11 12.80 17.77
CA GLN A 31 -23.08 11.86 18.32
C GLN A 31 -22.47 10.46 18.42
N TYR A 32 -22.43 9.92 19.64
CA TYR A 32 -21.79 8.62 19.93
C TYR A 32 -22.31 7.47 19.07
N ARG A 33 -23.63 7.34 18.86
CA ARG A 33 -24.23 6.26 18.08
C ARG A 33 -23.68 6.22 16.65
N VAL A 34 -23.69 7.37 15.99
CA VAL A 34 -23.22 7.51 14.60
C VAL A 34 -21.69 7.45 14.52
N ALA A 35 -21.00 8.08 15.48
CA ALA A 35 -19.55 8.03 15.60
C ALA A 35 -19.03 6.60 15.76
N LYS A 36 -19.67 5.79 16.62
CA LYS A 36 -19.30 4.39 16.85
C LYS A 36 -19.35 3.58 15.55
N GLN A 37 -20.44 3.68 14.80
CA GLN A 37 -20.58 2.98 13.51
C GLN A 37 -19.49 3.40 12.53
N SER A 38 -19.23 4.69 12.41
CA SER A 38 -18.21 5.24 11.52
C SER A 38 -16.80 4.78 11.91
N VAL A 39 -16.47 4.78 13.20
CA VAL A 39 -15.17 4.31 13.72
C VAL A 39 -15.00 2.80 13.48
N MET A 40 -16.04 1.99 13.74
CA MET A 40 -15.99 0.55 13.46
C MET A 40 -15.69 0.28 11.98
N ARG A 41 -16.37 0.99 11.08
CA ARG A 41 -16.12 0.89 9.64
C ARG A 41 -14.71 1.33 9.27
N ALA A 42 -14.24 2.45 9.80
CA ALA A 42 -12.89 2.96 9.56
C ALA A 42 -11.81 1.95 9.98
N LEU A 43 -11.96 1.29 11.12
CA LEU A 43 -11.00 0.27 11.57
C LEU A 43 -11.00 -0.97 10.67
N THR A 44 -12.16 -1.43 10.23
CA THR A 44 -12.30 -2.57 9.31
C THR A 44 -11.67 -2.23 7.95
N GLU A 45 -11.98 -1.06 7.40
CA GLU A 45 -11.42 -0.61 6.13
C GLU A 45 -9.90 -0.36 6.22
N SER A 46 -9.40 0.13 7.36
CA SER A 46 -7.97 0.31 7.55
C SER A 46 -7.19 -1.01 7.55
N TYR A 47 -7.77 -2.07 8.12
CA TYR A 47 -7.18 -3.42 8.07
C TYR A 47 -7.11 -3.95 6.63
N SER A 48 -8.20 -3.87 5.90
CA SER A 48 -8.26 -4.25 4.49
C SER A 48 -7.32 -3.38 3.64
N GLY A 49 -7.34 -2.06 3.84
CA GLY A 49 -6.52 -1.10 3.12
C GLY A 49 -5.01 -1.34 3.28
N ARG A 50 -4.54 -1.67 4.49
CA ARG A 50 -3.13 -2.03 4.72
C ARG A 50 -2.71 -3.28 3.93
N LYS A 51 -3.58 -4.26 3.76
CA LYS A 51 -3.33 -5.45 2.93
C LYS A 51 -3.35 -5.12 1.44
N GLN A 52 -4.29 -4.30 1.01
CA GLN A 52 -4.41 -3.86 -0.39
C GLN A 52 -3.24 -2.97 -0.81
N ARG A 53 -2.72 -2.12 0.08
CA ARG A 53 -1.60 -1.21 -0.17
C ARG A 53 -0.38 -1.93 -0.76
N LYS A 54 -0.02 -3.09 -0.21
CA LYS A 54 1.11 -3.90 -0.70
C LYS A 54 0.88 -4.35 -2.15
N ARG A 55 -0.35 -4.77 -2.48
CA ARG A 55 -0.73 -5.21 -3.83
C ARG A 55 -0.74 -4.04 -4.82
N GLN A 56 -1.22 -2.87 -4.39
CA GLN A 56 -1.27 -1.66 -5.20
C GLN A 56 0.13 -1.16 -5.56
N PHE A 57 1.04 -1.07 -4.58
CA PHE A 57 2.43 -0.71 -4.83
C PHE A 57 3.13 -1.69 -5.76
N ARG A 58 2.92 -2.99 -5.58
CA ARG A 58 3.49 -3.99 -6.48
C ARG A 58 2.99 -3.82 -7.92
N ARG A 59 1.70 -3.54 -8.13
CA ARG A 59 1.16 -3.24 -9.46
C ARG A 59 1.83 -2.02 -10.09
N LEU A 60 2.00 -0.97 -9.30
CA LEU A 60 2.67 0.26 -9.75
C LEU A 60 4.12 -0.01 -10.18
N TRP A 61 4.88 -0.75 -9.37
CA TRP A 61 6.26 -1.11 -9.74
C TRP A 61 6.30 -1.94 -11.03
N ILE A 62 5.43 -2.93 -11.16
CA ILE A 62 5.35 -3.77 -12.37
C ILE A 62 5.02 -2.90 -13.60
N ALA A 63 4.09 -1.97 -13.51
CA ALA A 63 3.74 -1.08 -14.60
C ALA A 63 4.94 -0.22 -15.05
N ARG A 64 5.68 0.37 -14.11
CA ARG A 64 6.88 1.18 -14.36
C ARG A 64 7.99 0.36 -15.00
N ILE A 65 8.30 -0.81 -14.45
CA ILE A 65 9.31 -1.72 -15.01
C ILE A 65 8.91 -2.16 -16.43
N ASN A 66 7.63 -2.50 -16.65
CA ASN A 66 7.15 -2.92 -17.96
C ASN A 66 7.29 -1.79 -19.01
N ALA A 67 6.97 -0.55 -18.63
CA ALA A 67 7.15 0.60 -19.51
C ALA A 67 8.63 0.77 -19.91
N ALA A 68 9.53 0.77 -18.92
CA ALA A 68 10.97 0.90 -19.16
C ALA A 68 11.55 -0.29 -19.94
N ALA A 69 11.11 -1.52 -19.69
CA ALA A 69 11.52 -2.71 -20.42
C ALA A 69 11.09 -2.63 -21.90
N ARG A 70 9.87 -2.15 -22.17
CA ARG A 70 9.38 -1.96 -23.55
C ARG A 70 10.17 -0.91 -24.33
N LEU A 71 10.58 0.18 -23.69
CA LEU A 71 11.47 1.17 -24.30
C LEU A 71 12.81 0.54 -24.72
N ASN A 72 13.27 -0.48 -24.01
CA ASN A 72 14.46 -1.25 -24.33
C ASN A 72 14.18 -2.51 -25.21
N GLY A 73 12.99 -2.64 -25.77
CA GLY A 73 12.61 -3.72 -26.70
C GLY A 73 12.34 -5.08 -26.04
N LEU A 74 12.05 -5.11 -24.71
CA LEU A 74 11.72 -6.31 -23.97
C LEU A 74 10.31 -6.25 -23.38
N SER A 75 9.65 -7.41 -23.26
CA SER A 75 8.46 -7.52 -22.42
C SER A 75 8.87 -7.70 -20.96
N TYR A 76 7.97 -7.33 -20.04
CA TYR A 76 8.20 -7.51 -18.61
C TYR A 76 8.62 -8.94 -18.23
N SER A 77 7.95 -9.94 -18.80
CA SER A 77 8.24 -11.36 -18.51
C SER A 77 9.62 -11.77 -18.97
N LYS A 78 10.01 -11.38 -20.20
CA LYS A 78 11.35 -11.65 -20.76
C LYS A 78 12.43 -10.92 -19.96
N PHE A 79 12.20 -9.67 -19.56
CA PHE A 79 13.13 -8.91 -18.73
C PHE A 79 13.37 -9.60 -17.37
N MET A 80 12.28 -9.94 -16.65
CA MET A 80 12.41 -10.61 -15.34
C MET A 80 13.02 -11.99 -15.45
N TYR A 81 12.74 -12.74 -16.50
CA TYR A 81 13.34 -14.04 -16.77
C TYR A 81 14.83 -13.91 -17.07
N GLY A 82 15.23 -12.96 -17.90
CA GLY A 82 16.62 -12.68 -18.22
C GLY A 82 17.44 -12.28 -16.98
N LEU A 83 16.89 -11.45 -16.10
CA LEU A 83 17.54 -11.11 -14.83
C LEU A 83 17.72 -12.34 -13.93
N LYS A 84 16.72 -13.22 -13.88
CA LYS A 84 16.84 -14.50 -13.15
C LYS A 84 17.94 -15.39 -13.71
N LEU A 85 18.07 -15.52 -15.03
CA LEU A 85 19.15 -16.27 -15.67
C LEU A 85 20.53 -15.65 -15.45
N ALA A 86 20.59 -14.33 -15.33
CA ALA A 86 21.81 -13.59 -15.01
C ALA A 86 22.16 -13.60 -13.50
N ASN A 87 21.40 -14.31 -12.65
CA ASN A 87 21.53 -14.32 -11.19
C ASN A 87 21.50 -12.92 -10.55
N VAL A 88 20.75 -11.98 -11.14
CA VAL A 88 20.56 -10.63 -10.60
C VAL A 88 19.32 -10.64 -9.71
N ASP A 89 19.54 -10.58 -8.39
CA ASP A 89 18.47 -10.56 -7.38
C ASP A 89 18.16 -9.11 -6.95
N LEU A 90 17.44 -8.40 -7.78
CA LEU A 90 16.92 -7.06 -7.47
C LEU A 90 15.41 -7.11 -7.29
N ASN A 91 14.94 -6.49 -6.19
CA ASN A 91 13.51 -6.43 -5.94
C ASN A 91 12.81 -5.40 -6.87
N ARG A 92 11.50 -5.58 -7.06
CA ARG A 92 10.70 -4.75 -7.96
C ARG A 92 10.67 -3.27 -7.58
N LYS A 93 10.80 -2.96 -6.30
CA LYS A 93 10.86 -1.57 -5.83
C LYS A 93 12.11 -0.89 -6.38
N VAL A 94 13.27 -1.48 -6.19
CA VAL A 94 14.57 -0.95 -6.70
C VAL A 94 14.53 -0.84 -8.21
N LEU A 95 14.10 -1.89 -8.94
CA LEU A 95 13.98 -1.83 -10.40
C LEU A 95 13.03 -0.72 -10.87
N SER A 96 11.95 -0.48 -10.15
CA SER A 96 11.01 0.60 -10.46
C SER A 96 11.61 2.00 -10.18
N GLU A 97 12.44 2.15 -9.17
CA GLU A 97 13.16 3.39 -8.87
C GLU A 97 14.25 3.66 -9.91
N MET A 98 15.00 2.64 -10.31
CA MET A 98 15.98 2.74 -11.41
C MET A 98 15.31 3.12 -12.73
N ALA A 99 14.16 2.56 -13.02
CA ALA A 99 13.40 2.88 -14.25
C ALA A 99 13.02 4.36 -14.37
N ILE A 100 12.95 5.10 -13.24
CA ILE A 100 12.61 6.54 -13.22
C ILE A 100 13.87 7.40 -13.11
N ASN A 101 14.75 7.06 -12.16
CA ASN A 101 15.84 7.93 -11.75
C ASN A 101 17.17 7.59 -12.45
N ASP A 102 17.33 6.36 -12.95
CA ASP A 102 18.56 5.87 -13.59
C ASP A 102 18.23 5.04 -14.83
N ALA A 103 17.84 5.74 -15.89
CA ALA A 103 17.50 5.10 -17.16
C ALA A 103 18.69 4.37 -17.81
N GLU A 104 19.90 4.88 -17.62
CA GLU A 104 21.12 4.26 -18.16
C GLU A 104 21.45 2.94 -17.45
N GLY A 105 21.37 2.93 -16.12
CA GLY A 105 21.53 1.72 -15.31
C GLY A 105 20.49 0.66 -15.66
N PHE A 106 19.23 1.09 -15.87
CA PHE A 106 18.16 0.20 -16.30
C PHE A 106 18.41 -0.37 -17.71
N ALA A 107 18.91 0.43 -18.65
CA ALA A 107 19.25 -0.01 -20.00
C ALA A 107 20.38 -1.07 -20.01
N LYS A 108 21.37 -0.93 -19.14
CA LYS A 108 22.43 -1.95 -18.93
C LYS A 108 21.84 -3.27 -18.44
N LEU A 109 20.92 -3.23 -17.46
CA LEU A 109 20.20 -4.42 -16.98
C LEU A 109 19.33 -5.04 -18.09
N ALA A 110 18.68 -4.21 -18.91
CA ALA A 110 17.88 -4.70 -20.02
C ALA A 110 18.75 -5.39 -21.10
N SER A 111 19.92 -4.84 -21.40
CA SER A 111 20.89 -5.45 -22.33
C SER A 111 21.41 -6.78 -21.81
N LEU A 112 21.73 -6.84 -20.51
CA LEU A 112 22.15 -8.08 -19.83
C LEU A 112 21.04 -9.15 -19.87
N ALA A 113 19.80 -8.75 -19.58
CA ALA A 113 18.65 -9.65 -19.63
C ALA A 113 18.41 -10.15 -21.07
N LYS A 114 18.56 -9.29 -22.06
CA LYS A 114 18.41 -9.62 -23.48
C LYS A 114 19.44 -10.65 -23.96
N SER A 115 20.71 -10.51 -23.57
CA SER A 115 21.77 -11.45 -23.93
C SER A 115 21.58 -12.85 -23.33
N LYS A 116 20.82 -12.98 -22.24
CA LYS A 116 20.53 -14.28 -21.60
C LYS A 116 19.25 -14.95 -22.11
N VAL A 117 18.37 -14.21 -22.78
CA VAL A 117 17.07 -14.70 -23.29
C VAL A 117 17.10 -14.92 -24.81
N ALA A 118 18.13 -14.41 -25.47
CA ALA A 118 18.35 -14.62 -26.91
C ALA A 118 18.63 -16.07 -27.25
#